data_549d08c48af854feea2b7a457d6ade6e
#
_entry.id   549d08c48af854feea2b7a457d6ade6e
#
_cell.length_a   1.000
_cell.length_b   1.000
_cell.length_c   1.000
_cell.angle_alpha   90.00
_cell.angle_beta   90.00
_cell.angle_gamma   90.00
#
_symmetry.space_group_name_H-M   'P 1'
#
loop_
_entity.id
_entity.type
_entity.pdbx_description
1 polymer ?
#
loop_
_entity_poly.entity_id
_entity_poly.type
_entity_poly.pdbx_seq_one_letter_code
_entity_poly.pdbx_strand_id
1 'polypeptide(L)'
;MTVTAPATNAPRAVPVISPAPLLPPADFGPVDRLQGWAMTAVIAALAAITRFFNLGSPTDAGTPIFDEKHYAPQAWQMLHNSGVEDNPGYGLVVHPPVGKQLIALGEAIFGYNAVGWRFSGAVCGVITIVLVARITRRLSRSTLVGGIAGLLLIADGVNFVSSRTALLDGFLVTFVVAAFGCLIVDRDQVRARMHLALLDGRIAETPWGPRLGVRWWRFGAGVLLGLACATKWSGLYFVAFFGLMTLAFDIVARHQYRVPRPWLGALRRDLGPSLYALVVVPFGVYLASYAPWFASETAISRYEAGRSIGEDSLLPIPDALRSLWHYTYGVYRFHSGLTNSDGNHHPWESKPWAWPMSLRPVLYAIDTENVSGCGAQSCVKAVMLVGTPAMWFVAVPVLGWALWRSIVRRDWRFAAALVGYSAGFLPWFIDIDRQMYFFYAATMAPFLVMMIALICGDILYKPGVNAERRTLGLIAVSCYVALVITNFAWLYPILTGLPISQSTWNMQIWLPSWR
;
A
#
# COMPACT_ATOMS: atom_id res chain seq x y z
N MET A 1 50.35 16.34 -69.81
CA MET A 1 49.31 15.43 -69.29
C MET A 1 49.68 15.08 -67.88
N THR A 2 49.10 15.77 -66.89
CA THR A 2 49.28 15.56 -65.43
C THR A 2 48.11 14.75 -64.94
N VAL A 3 48.37 13.52 -64.55
CA VAL A 3 47.37 12.59 -63.96
C VAL A 3 47.25 12.90 -62.47
N THR A 4 46.11 13.44 -62.09
CA THR A 4 45.73 13.63 -60.67
C THR A 4 45.20 12.30 -60.11
N ALA A 5 45.81 11.79 -59.02
CA ALA A 5 45.38 10.64 -58.30
C ALA A 5 44.05 10.90 -57.54
N PRO A 6 43.14 9.91 -57.41
CA PRO A 6 41.87 10.10 -56.71
C PRO A 6 42.08 10.19 -55.18
N ALA A 7 41.39 11.15 -54.54
CA ALA A 7 41.39 11.34 -53.10
C ALA A 7 40.77 10.11 -52.41
N THR A 8 41.51 9.48 -51.53
CA THR A 8 41.05 8.40 -50.64
C THR A 8 40.07 8.97 -49.63
N ASN A 9 38.80 8.52 -49.70
CA ASN A 9 37.79 8.80 -48.66
C ASN A 9 38.19 8.08 -47.39
N ALA A 10 38.81 8.78 -46.46
CA ALA A 10 38.99 8.30 -45.09
C ALA A 10 37.60 8.17 -44.41
N PRO A 11 37.29 7.02 -43.77
CA PRO A 11 36.01 6.86 -43.08
C PRO A 11 35.87 7.93 -42.01
N ARG A 12 34.78 8.74 -42.07
CA ARG A 12 34.41 9.68 -41.02
C ARG A 12 34.30 8.93 -39.70
N ALA A 13 35.16 9.26 -38.75
CA ALA A 13 35.08 8.76 -37.39
C ALA A 13 33.69 9.14 -36.82
N VAL A 14 32.86 8.13 -36.58
CA VAL A 14 31.59 8.32 -35.85
C VAL A 14 31.93 8.89 -34.46
N PRO A 15 31.37 10.05 -34.07
CA PRO A 15 31.66 10.60 -32.77
C PRO A 15 31.24 9.59 -31.70
N VAL A 16 32.20 9.07 -30.96
CA VAL A 16 31.94 8.26 -29.76
C VAL A 16 31.27 9.20 -28.77
N ILE A 17 29.94 9.16 -28.72
CA ILE A 17 29.17 9.85 -27.69
C ILE A 17 29.60 9.21 -26.37
N SER A 18 30.48 9.89 -25.65
CA SER A 18 30.87 9.48 -24.31
C SER A 18 29.59 9.51 -23.44
N PRO A 19 29.12 8.39 -22.92
CA PRO A 19 27.87 8.41 -22.16
C PRO A 19 28.07 9.28 -20.92
N ALA A 20 27.03 10.07 -20.62
CA ALA A 20 27.01 10.95 -19.46
C ALA A 20 27.49 10.23 -18.21
N PRO A 21 28.31 10.85 -17.36
CA PRO A 21 28.83 10.20 -16.16
C PRO A 21 27.68 9.75 -15.27
N LEU A 22 27.75 8.48 -14.81
CA LEU A 22 26.78 7.90 -13.90
C LEU A 22 26.96 8.54 -12.53
N LEU A 23 26.21 9.61 -12.27
CA LEU A 23 26.23 10.31 -10.98
C LEU A 23 25.54 9.45 -9.92
N PRO A 24 26.06 9.42 -8.67
CA PRO A 24 25.36 8.82 -7.54
C PRO A 24 24.02 9.54 -7.32
N PRO A 25 23.05 8.86 -6.67
CA PRO A 25 21.81 9.51 -6.29
C PRO A 25 22.13 10.78 -5.48
N ALA A 26 21.62 11.94 -5.94
CA ALA A 26 21.84 13.21 -5.24
C ALA A 26 21.34 13.13 -3.79
N ASP A 27 22.16 13.52 -2.84
CA ASP A 27 21.76 13.59 -1.43
C ASP A 27 21.07 14.92 -1.12
N PHE A 28 20.23 14.91 -0.08
CA PHE A 28 19.58 16.13 0.39
C PHE A 28 20.58 16.98 1.19
N GLY A 29 20.67 18.28 0.89
CA GLY A 29 21.47 19.21 1.67
C GLY A 29 20.93 19.41 3.10
N PRO A 30 21.73 19.96 4.04
CA PRO A 30 21.33 20.14 5.44
C PRO A 30 20.03 20.94 5.60
N VAL A 31 19.87 22.04 4.86
CA VAL A 31 18.68 22.91 4.90
C VAL A 31 17.45 22.16 4.41
N ASP A 32 17.55 21.43 3.30
CA ASP A 32 16.43 20.66 2.77
C ASP A 32 16.10 19.46 3.69
N ARG A 33 17.08 18.88 4.39
CA ARG A 33 16.83 17.86 5.44
C ARG A 33 15.98 18.42 6.58
N LEU A 34 16.31 19.62 7.08
CA LEU A 34 15.55 20.29 8.13
C LEU A 34 14.12 20.61 7.67
N GLN A 35 13.96 21.20 6.50
CA GLN A 35 12.65 21.47 5.89
C GLN A 35 11.84 20.19 5.68
N GLY A 36 12.49 19.11 5.26
CA GLY A 36 11.87 17.81 5.10
C GLY A 36 11.37 17.21 6.41
N TRP A 37 12.05 17.41 7.54
CA TRP A 37 11.58 16.97 8.85
C TRP A 37 10.49 17.90 9.40
N ALA A 38 10.59 19.22 9.20
CA ALA A 38 9.53 20.16 9.57
C ALA A 38 8.23 19.84 8.82
N MET A 39 8.30 19.64 7.49
CA MET A 39 7.14 19.16 6.70
C MET A 39 6.58 17.86 7.25
N THR A 40 7.44 16.88 7.59
CA THR A 40 7.00 15.59 8.14
C THR A 40 6.24 15.78 9.45
N ALA A 41 6.74 16.64 10.35
CA ALA A 41 6.09 16.94 11.63
C ALA A 41 4.71 17.60 11.41
N VAL A 42 4.60 18.56 10.49
CA VAL A 42 3.32 19.20 10.16
C VAL A 42 2.32 18.18 9.60
N ILE A 43 2.74 17.35 8.64
CA ILE A 43 1.90 16.29 8.06
C ILE A 43 1.47 15.27 9.13
N ALA A 44 2.39 14.87 10.02
CA ALA A 44 2.07 13.94 11.11
C ALA A 44 1.04 14.55 12.09
N ALA A 45 1.19 15.82 12.45
CA ALA A 45 0.25 16.52 13.32
C ALA A 45 -1.15 16.63 12.68
N LEU A 46 -1.24 17.05 11.41
CA LEU A 46 -2.51 17.12 10.68
C LEU A 46 -3.15 15.74 10.51
N ALA A 47 -2.34 14.72 10.21
CA ALA A 47 -2.80 13.33 10.13
C ALA A 47 -3.34 12.85 11.48
N ALA A 48 -2.63 13.10 12.59
CA ALA A 48 -3.07 12.74 13.94
C ALA A 48 -4.39 13.43 14.31
N ILE A 49 -4.47 14.74 14.11
CA ILE A 49 -5.71 15.50 14.38
C ILE A 49 -6.88 14.86 13.62
N THR A 50 -6.75 14.64 12.31
CA THR A 50 -7.86 14.13 11.50
C THR A 50 -8.21 12.67 11.80
N ARG A 51 -7.26 11.83 12.22
CA ARG A 51 -7.51 10.42 12.51
C ARG A 51 -8.03 10.17 13.92
N PHE A 52 -7.60 10.96 14.90
CA PHE A 52 -7.99 10.79 16.30
C PHE A 52 -9.20 11.64 16.73
N PHE A 53 -9.48 12.74 16.01
CA PHE A 53 -10.63 13.57 16.36
C PHE A 53 -11.93 12.77 16.33
N ASN A 54 -12.63 12.69 17.46
CA ASN A 54 -13.87 11.94 17.63
C ASN A 54 -13.79 10.46 17.19
N LEU A 55 -12.69 9.77 17.49
CA LEU A 55 -12.45 8.39 17.06
C LEU A 55 -13.47 7.39 17.62
N GLY A 56 -14.02 7.67 18.80
CA GLY A 56 -15.03 6.85 19.46
C GLY A 56 -16.42 6.86 18.80
N SER A 57 -16.63 7.66 17.74
CA SER A 57 -17.92 7.76 17.04
C SER A 57 -17.75 7.52 15.53
N PRO A 58 -18.80 7.00 14.85
CA PRO A 58 -20.03 6.46 15.41
C PRO A 58 -19.88 5.01 15.91
N THR A 59 -20.86 4.56 16.69
CA THR A 59 -21.05 3.15 17.06
C THR A 59 -22.50 2.75 16.79
N ASP A 60 -22.79 1.47 16.82
CA ASP A 60 -24.14 0.92 16.79
C ASP A 60 -24.59 0.70 18.25
N ALA A 61 -25.20 1.73 18.85
CA ALA A 61 -25.59 1.73 20.27
C ALA A 61 -24.44 1.34 21.24
N GLY A 62 -23.21 1.79 20.96
CA GLY A 62 -22.02 1.44 21.76
C GLY A 62 -21.29 0.19 21.30
N THR A 63 -21.83 -0.56 20.32
CA THR A 63 -21.21 -1.75 19.73
C THR A 63 -20.46 -1.43 18.42
N PRO A 64 -19.56 -2.31 17.95
CA PRO A 64 -18.84 -2.15 16.70
C PRO A 64 -19.76 -2.07 15.47
N ILE A 65 -19.34 -1.30 14.45
CA ILE A 65 -20.05 -1.19 13.17
C ILE A 65 -19.39 -2.08 12.10
N PHE A 66 -20.13 -2.50 11.08
CA PHE A 66 -19.66 -3.26 9.94
C PHE A 66 -18.80 -4.47 10.36
N ASP A 67 -17.68 -4.74 9.71
CA ASP A 67 -16.76 -5.86 10.04
C ASP A 67 -16.01 -5.68 11.38
N GLU A 68 -16.04 -4.50 11.99
CA GLU A 68 -15.58 -4.35 13.39
C GLU A 68 -16.29 -5.35 14.31
N LYS A 69 -17.55 -5.74 13.98
CA LYS A 69 -18.35 -6.74 14.73
C LYS A 69 -17.66 -8.10 14.85
N HIS A 70 -16.75 -8.41 13.94
CA HIS A 70 -15.95 -9.64 13.97
C HIS A 70 -14.58 -9.41 14.62
N TYR A 71 -13.87 -8.37 14.21
CA TYR A 71 -12.47 -8.20 14.59
C TYR A 71 -12.28 -7.66 16.01
N ALA A 72 -13.14 -6.75 16.49
CA ALA A 72 -13.02 -6.22 17.84
C ALA A 72 -13.30 -7.30 18.90
N PRO A 73 -14.39 -8.12 18.86
CA PRO A 73 -14.57 -9.21 19.80
C PRO A 73 -13.46 -10.26 19.74
N GLN A 74 -12.96 -10.59 18.53
CA GLN A 74 -11.86 -11.56 18.38
C GLN A 74 -10.56 -11.02 19.00
N ALA A 75 -10.26 -9.75 18.81
CA ALA A 75 -9.11 -9.09 19.43
C ALA A 75 -9.21 -9.07 20.96
N TRP A 76 -10.40 -8.79 21.50
CA TRP A 76 -10.67 -8.85 22.93
C TRP A 76 -10.48 -10.26 23.49
N GLN A 77 -10.95 -11.29 22.75
CA GLN A 77 -10.73 -12.69 23.14
C GLN A 77 -9.23 -13.01 23.19
N MET A 78 -8.42 -12.54 22.23
CA MET A 78 -6.97 -12.75 22.26
C MET A 78 -6.33 -12.26 23.57
N LEU A 79 -6.79 -11.13 24.14
CA LEU A 79 -6.27 -10.62 25.41
C LEU A 79 -6.55 -11.57 26.59
N HIS A 80 -7.65 -12.33 26.54
CA HIS A 80 -8.12 -13.13 27.68
C HIS A 80 -7.89 -14.64 27.49
N ASN A 81 -7.57 -15.07 26.24
CA ASN A 81 -7.38 -16.47 25.88
C ASN A 81 -5.94 -16.76 25.39
N SER A 82 -4.93 -16.26 26.11
CA SER A 82 -3.51 -16.55 25.82
C SER A 82 -3.08 -16.23 24.38
N GLY A 83 -3.66 -15.20 23.75
CA GLY A 83 -3.31 -14.71 22.42
C GLY A 83 -4.02 -15.40 21.26
N VAL A 84 -5.03 -16.23 21.54
CA VAL A 84 -5.87 -16.87 20.52
C VAL A 84 -7.31 -16.42 20.62
N GLU A 85 -7.97 -16.37 19.46
CA GLU A 85 -9.40 -16.13 19.38
C GLU A 85 -10.18 -17.44 19.25
N ASP A 86 -11.41 -17.43 19.75
CA ASP A 86 -12.44 -18.41 19.46
C ASP A 86 -13.53 -17.76 18.61
N ASN A 87 -13.94 -18.41 17.52
CA ASN A 87 -14.99 -17.92 16.65
C ASN A 87 -16.04 -19.00 16.37
N PRO A 88 -16.88 -19.29 17.35
CA PRO A 88 -17.89 -20.34 17.22
C PRO A 88 -18.92 -20.07 16.12
N GLY A 89 -19.12 -18.80 15.72
CA GLY A 89 -20.11 -18.41 14.70
C GLY A 89 -19.82 -18.99 13.31
N TYR A 90 -18.53 -19.09 12.94
CA TYR A 90 -18.12 -19.62 11.62
C TYR A 90 -17.42 -20.98 11.70
N GLY A 91 -17.16 -21.51 12.89
CA GLY A 91 -16.36 -22.71 13.08
C GLY A 91 -14.89 -22.58 12.71
N LEU A 92 -14.46 -21.41 12.25
CA LEU A 92 -13.08 -21.08 11.91
C LEU A 92 -12.83 -19.56 11.99
N VAL A 93 -11.58 -19.17 12.14
CA VAL A 93 -11.13 -17.78 12.14
C VAL A 93 -10.57 -17.44 10.75
N VAL A 94 -11.20 -16.51 10.06
CA VAL A 94 -11.04 -16.32 8.60
C VAL A 94 -9.82 -15.52 8.15
N HIS A 95 -9.10 -14.84 9.05
CA HIS A 95 -7.92 -14.04 8.73
C HIS A 95 -6.75 -14.35 9.66
N PRO A 96 -5.49 -14.19 9.18
CA PRO A 96 -4.30 -14.33 10.01
C PRO A 96 -4.29 -13.35 11.20
N PRO A 97 -3.47 -13.58 12.24
CA PRO A 97 -3.67 -12.96 13.55
C PRO A 97 -3.19 -11.51 13.69
N VAL A 98 -2.18 -11.05 12.91
CA VAL A 98 -1.49 -9.77 13.18
C VAL A 98 -2.42 -8.56 13.24
N GLY A 99 -3.40 -8.45 12.33
CA GLY A 99 -4.32 -7.32 12.35
C GLY A 99 -5.15 -7.27 13.63
N LYS A 100 -5.62 -8.43 14.11
CA LYS A 100 -6.38 -8.57 15.36
C LYS A 100 -5.50 -8.37 16.60
N GLN A 101 -4.24 -8.83 16.56
CA GLN A 101 -3.25 -8.55 17.61
C GLN A 101 -3.00 -7.03 17.76
N LEU A 102 -3.00 -6.28 16.64
CA LEU A 102 -2.88 -4.82 16.69
C LEU A 102 -4.14 -4.14 17.24
N ILE A 103 -5.34 -4.66 16.92
CA ILE A 103 -6.59 -4.19 17.53
C ILE A 103 -6.56 -4.48 19.03
N ALA A 104 -6.19 -5.68 19.44
CA ALA A 104 -6.04 -6.10 20.83
C ALA A 104 -5.10 -5.18 21.63
N LEU A 105 -4.01 -4.69 21.02
CA LEU A 105 -3.12 -3.72 21.65
C LEU A 105 -3.84 -2.42 22.03
N GLY A 106 -4.71 -1.91 21.15
CA GLY A 106 -5.52 -0.72 21.46
C GLY A 106 -6.55 -1.00 22.55
N GLU A 107 -7.19 -2.17 22.52
CA GLU A 107 -8.14 -2.61 23.54
C GLU A 107 -7.48 -2.85 24.91
N ALA A 108 -6.24 -3.33 24.93
CA ALA A 108 -5.47 -3.47 26.17
C ALA A 108 -5.19 -2.13 26.85
N ILE A 109 -5.04 -1.05 26.07
CA ILE A 109 -4.73 0.30 26.58
C ILE A 109 -6.00 1.04 27.00
N PHE A 110 -7.06 0.97 26.20
CA PHE A 110 -8.27 1.80 26.36
C PHE A 110 -9.52 1.00 26.77
N GLY A 111 -9.43 -0.32 26.87
CA GLY A 111 -10.56 -1.20 27.13
C GLY A 111 -11.39 -1.52 25.90
N TYR A 112 -12.40 -2.40 26.05
CA TYR A 112 -13.33 -2.78 25.00
C TYR A 112 -14.35 -1.67 24.72
N ASN A 113 -13.94 -0.71 23.92
CA ASN A 113 -14.76 0.42 23.47
C ASN A 113 -14.25 0.94 22.13
N ALA A 114 -15.02 1.85 21.49
CA ALA A 114 -14.73 2.31 20.15
C ALA A 114 -13.35 2.98 19.98
N VAL A 115 -12.82 3.63 21.00
CA VAL A 115 -11.46 4.15 20.98
C VAL A 115 -10.46 3.01 21.03
N GLY A 116 -10.69 2.01 21.90
CA GLY A 116 -9.81 0.85 22.06
C GLY A 116 -9.63 0.10 20.74
N TRP A 117 -10.70 -0.39 20.13
CA TRP A 117 -10.55 -1.19 18.90
C TRP A 117 -10.11 -0.39 17.67
N ARG A 118 -10.28 0.96 17.62
CA ARG A 118 -9.86 1.82 16.49
C ARG A 118 -8.48 2.44 16.64
N PHE A 119 -7.93 2.49 17.86
CA PHE A 119 -6.71 3.23 18.18
C PHE A 119 -5.53 2.83 17.30
N SER A 120 -5.23 1.54 17.23
CA SER A 120 -4.11 1.03 16.43
C SER A 120 -4.29 1.29 14.93
N GLY A 121 -5.53 1.24 14.43
CA GLY A 121 -5.87 1.62 13.05
C GLY A 121 -5.58 3.10 12.77
N ALA A 122 -5.93 3.99 13.71
CA ALA A 122 -5.65 5.43 13.59
C ALA A 122 -4.13 5.72 13.61
N VAL A 123 -3.37 5.06 14.49
CA VAL A 123 -1.89 5.14 14.50
C VAL A 123 -1.31 4.69 13.16
N CYS A 124 -1.74 3.55 12.65
CA CYS A 124 -1.31 3.02 11.35
C CYS A 124 -1.67 3.98 10.19
N GLY A 125 -2.84 4.63 10.25
CA GLY A 125 -3.23 5.65 9.29
C GLY A 125 -2.28 6.85 9.27
N VAL A 126 -1.89 7.36 10.45
CA VAL A 126 -0.89 8.44 10.57
C VAL A 126 0.46 7.98 10.01
N ILE A 127 0.93 6.79 10.37
CA ILE A 127 2.19 6.23 9.86
C ILE A 127 2.16 6.12 8.34
N THR A 128 1.07 5.63 7.77
CA THR A 128 0.90 5.50 6.30
C THR A 128 1.02 6.85 5.60
N ILE A 129 0.38 7.89 6.11
CA ILE A 129 0.43 9.25 5.57
C ILE A 129 1.86 9.79 5.61
N VAL A 130 2.54 9.66 6.75
CA VAL A 130 3.94 10.07 6.91
C VAL A 130 4.85 9.30 5.94
N LEU A 131 4.68 8.00 5.82
CA LEU A 131 5.44 7.17 4.88
C LEU A 131 5.23 7.63 3.43
N VAL A 132 4.00 7.87 3.00
CA VAL A 132 3.69 8.35 1.64
C VAL A 132 4.35 9.70 1.38
N ALA A 133 4.27 10.65 2.31
CA ALA A 133 4.94 11.94 2.19
C ALA A 133 6.47 11.78 2.07
N ARG A 134 7.09 10.94 2.90
CA ARG A 134 8.54 10.69 2.90
C ARG A 134 9.02 9.94 1.65
N ILE A 135 8.27 8.92 1.22
CA ILE A 135 8.57 8.16 0.01
C ILE A 135 8.45 9.06 -1.22
N THR A 136 7.36 9.83 -1.33
CA THR A 136 7.15 10.75 -2.47
C THR A 136 8.20 11.85 -2.50
N ARG A 137 8.58 12.41 -1.35
CA ARG A 137 9.73 13.32 -1.25
C ARG A 137 11.01 12.68 -1.78
N ARG A 138 11.27 11.42 -1.44
CA ARG A 138 12.44 10.68 -1.94
C ARG A 138 12.38 10.43 -3.44
N LEU A 139 11.23 10.03 -3.97
CA LEU A 139 11.00 9.81 -5.40
C LEU A 139 11.15 11.09 -6.22
N SER A 140 10.55 12.20 -5.77
CA SER A 140 10.54 13.49 -6.47
C SER A 140 11.78 14.36 -6.20
N ARG A 141 12.55 14.06 -5.15
CA ARG A 141 13.61 14.92 -4.60
C ARG A 141 13.12 16.32 -4.22
N SER A 142 11.84 16.45 -3.85
CA SER A 142 11.21 17.70 -3.47
C SER A 142 10.40 17.56 -2.19
N THR A 143 10.71 18.40 -1.19
CA THR A 143 9.98 18.48 0.08
C THR A 143 8.54 18.94 -0.15
N LEU A 144 8.31 19.88 -1.09
CA LEU A 144 6.96 20.35 -1.43
C LEU A 144 6.10 19.23 -2.02
N VAL A 145 6.63 18.45 -2.96
CA VAL A 145 5.90 17.34 -3.59
C VAL A 145 5.58 16.24 -2.56
N GLY A 146 6.50 15.99 -1.63
CA GLY A 146 6.24 15.10 -0.50
C GLY A 146 5.12 15.60 0.41
N GLY A 147 5.11 16.91 0.71
CA GLY A 147 4.03 17.55 1.47
C GLY A 147 2.68 17.46 0.77
N ILE A 148 2.64 17.73 -0.56
CA ILE A 148 1.42 17.55 -1.37
C ILE A 148 0.89 16.12 -1.24
N ALA A 149 1.74 15.10 -1.39
CA ALA A 149 1.32 13.71 -1.24
C ALA A 149 0.73 13.42 0.14
N GLY A 150 1.34 13.94 1.21
CA GLY A 150 0.81 13.83 2.57
C GLY A 150 -0.57 14.47 2.72
N LEU A 151 -0.76 15.70 2.25
CA LEU A 151 -2.02 16.43 2.29
C LEU A 151 -3.13 15.72 1.49
N LEU A 152 -2.82 15.25 0.27
CA LEU A 152 -3.76 14.51 -0.55
C LEU A 152 -4.21 13.22 0.15
N LEU A 153 -3.31 12.46 0.80
CA LEU A 153 -3.69 11.23 1.50
C LEU A 153 -4.45 11.52 2.81
N ILE A 154 -4.19 12.65 3.49
CA ILE A 154 -5.02 13.12 4.61
C ILE A 154 -6.46 13.31 4.16
N ALA A 155 -6.66 13.90 2.98
CA ALA A 155 -7.95 14.21 2.38
C ALA A 155 -8.52 13.09 1.49
N ASP A 156 -7.99 11.88 1.55
CA ASP A 156 -8.55 10.72 0.85
C ASP A 156 -9.56 9.98 1.73
N GLY A 157 -10.81 9.89 1.25
CA GLY A 157 -11.90 9.26 2.00
C GLY A 157 -11.68 7.77 2.25
N VAL A 158 -11.06 7.03 1.30
CA VAL A 158 -10.75 5.60 1.50
C VAL A 158 -9.75 5.41 2.62
N ASN A 159 -8.62 6.11 2.59
CA ASN A 159 -7.62 6.03 3.65
C ASN A 159 -8.18 6.58 4.99
N PHE A 160 -9.00 7.63 4.92
CA PHE A 160 -9.60 8.24 6.11
C PHE A 160 -10.49 7.24 6.85
N VAL A 161 -11.48 6.65 6.20
CA VAL A 161 -12.42 5.71 6.83
C VAL A 161 -11.70 4.43 7.25
N SER A 162 -10.82 3.85 6.39
CA SER A 162 -10.08 2.63 6.71
C SER A 162 -9.15 2.78 7.93
N SER A 163 -8.66 3.99 8.20
CA SER A 163 -7.81 4.26 9.38
C SER A 163 -8.59 4.62 10.65
N ARG A 164 -9.92 4.81 10.57
CA ARG A 164 -10.80 5.16 11.68
C ARG A 164 -11.78 4.04 12.05
N THR A 165 -11.64 2.89 11.41
CA THR A 165 -12.38 1.67 11.67
C THR A 165 -11.42 0.52 11.95
N ALA A 166 -11.82 -0.44 12.79
CA ALA A 166 -11.01 -1.58 13.15
C ALA A 166 -11.08 -2.67 12.05
N LEU A 167 -10.81 -2.28 10.80
CA LEU A 167 -10.71 -3.19 9.68
C LEU A 167 -9.25 -3.53 9.39
N LEU A 168 -9.02 -4.74 8.89
CA LEU A 168 -7.67 -5.27 8.66
C LEU A 168 -6.95 -4.58 7.50
N ASP A 169 -7.69 -3.98 6.57
CA ASP A 169 -7.13 -3.34 5.37
C ASP A 169 -6.24 -2.13 5.70
N GLY A 170 -6.55 -1.37 6.75
CA GLY A 170 -5.73 -0.25 7.22
C GLY A 170 -4.32 -0.68 7.66
N PHE A 171 -4.21 -1.79 8.37
CA PHE A 171 -2.93 -2.38 8.79
C PHE A 171 -2.15 -2.93 7.60
N LEU A 172 -2.83 -3.67 6.71
CA LEU A 172 -2.24 -4.17 5.46
C LEU A 172 -1.60 -3.05 4.65
N VAL A 173 -2.32 -1.95 4.42
CA VAL A 173 -1.83 -0.76 3.70
C VAL A 173 -0.55 -0.22 4.33
N THR A 174 -0.51 -0.09 5.65
CA THR A 174 0.66 0.42 6.37
C THR A 174 1.89 -0.44 6.12
N PHE A 175 1.79 -1.75 6.26
CA PHE A 175 2.90 -2.67 6.02
C PHE A 175 3.36 -2.69 4.57
N VAL A 176 2.43 -2.68 3.63
CA VAL A 176 2.73 -2.62 2.18
C VAL A 176 3.47 -1.33 1.81
N VAL A 177 2.99 -0.18 2.27
CA VAL A 177 3.62 1.12 1.98
C VAL A 177 4.99 1.21 2.64
N ALA A 178 5.15 0.71 3.87
CA ALA A 178 6.44 0.66 4.54
C ALA A 178 7.44 -0.25 3.80
N ALA A 179 7.00 -1.43 3.35
CA ALA A 179 7.82 -2.34 2.54
C ALA A 179 8.25 -1.70 1.21
N PHE A 180 7.32 -1.04 0.52
CA PHE A 180 7.63 -0.25 -0.68
C PHE A 180 8.70 0.81 -0.40
N GLY A 181 8.55 1.57 0.68
CA GLY A 181 9.54 2.56 1.11
C GLY A 181 10.92 1.97 1.33
N CYS A 182 11.01 0.83 2.01
CA CYS A 182 12.26 0.08 2.19
C CYS A 182 12.88 -0.31 0.85
N LEU A 183 12.11 -0.79 -0.13
CA LEU A 183 12.60 -1.17 -1.45
C LEU A 183 13.08 0.04 -2.27
N ILE A 184 12.47 1.19 -2.13
CA ILE A 184 12.95 2.44 -2.75
C ILE A 184 14.31 2.86 -2.15
N VAL A 185 14.48 2.73 -0.83
CA VAL A 185 15.78 3.01 -0.18
C VAL A 185 16.83 1.99 -0.60
N ASP A 186 16.48 0.70 -0.64
CA ASP A 186 17.36 -0.38 -1.10
C ASP A 186 17.86 -0.14 -2.52
N ARG A 187 16.96 0.25 -3.45
CA ARG A 187 17.33 0.64 -4.82
C ARG A 187 18.39 1.74 -4.85
N ASP A 188 18.19 2.80 -4.07
CA ASP A 188 19.14 3.92 -4.04
C ASP A 188 20.49 3.49 -3.47
N GLN A 189 20.51 2.64 -2.43
CA GLN A 189 21.73 2.07 -1.87
C GLN A 189 22.49 1.18 -2.85
N VAL A 190 21.76 0.35 -3.63
CA VAL A 190 22.35 -0.46 -4.69
C VAL A 190 23.10 0.42 -5.69
N ARG A 191 22.47 1.51 -6.14
CA ARG A 191 23.06 2.44 -7.10
C ARG A 191 24.30 3.13 -6.51
N ALA A 192 24.27 3.53 -5.25
CA ALA A 192 25.43 4.10 -4.57
C ALA A 192 26.59 3.09 -4.47
N ARG A 193 26.30 1.82 -4.10
CA ARG A 193 27.32 0.76 -4.04
C ARG A 193 27.87 0.41 -5.41
N MET A 194 27.03 0.39 -6.46
CA MET A 194 27.48 0.18 -7.85
C MET A 194 28.37 1.34 -8.32
N HIS A 195 28.06 2.58 -7.93
CA HIS A 195 28.87 3.74 -8.26
C HIS A 195 30.27 3.64 -7.60
N LEU A 196 30.33 3.29 -6.32
CA LEU A 196 31.60 3.05 -5.64
C LEU A 196 32.40 1.92 -6.30
N ALA A 197 31.74 0.81 -6.65
CA ALA A 197 32.40 -0.29 -7.35
C ALA A 197 32.90 0.11 -8.76
N LEU A 198 32.25 1.08 -9.42
CA LEU A 198 32.74 1.64 -10.69
C LEU A 198 34.02 2.47 -10.46
N LEU A 199 34.02 3.33 -9.45
CA LEU A 199 35.21 4.14 -9.09
C LEU A 199 36.41 3.27 -8.70
N ASP A 200 36.16 2.16 -8.01
CA ASP A 200 37.19 1.18 -7.58
C ASP A 200 37.62 0.24 -8.74
N GLY A 201 37.07 0.36 -9.95
CA GLY A 201 37.36 -0.52 -11.07
C GLY A 201 36.78 -1.94 -10.99
N ARG A 202 35.99 -2.27 -9.95
CA ARG A 202 35.48 -3.62 -9.66
C ARG A 202 34.30 -4.07 -10.53
N ILE A 203 33.77 -3.22 -11.42
CA ILE A 203 32.57 -3.57 -12.24
C ILE A 203 32.85 -4.74 -13.19
N ALA A 204 34.03 -4.77 -13.81
CA ALA A 204 34.42 -5.74 -14.82
C ALA A 204 35.31 -6.89 -14.30
N GLU A 205 35.63 -6.92 -13.00
CA GLU A 205 36.41 -8.01 -12.40
C GLU A 205 35.80 -9.40 -12.65
N THR A 206 34.47 -9.45 -12.77
CA THR A 206 33.77 -10.66 -13.16
C THR A 206 32.68 -10.33 -14.19
N PRO A 207 32.30 -11.29 -15.09
CA PRO A 207 31.21 -11.08 -16.03
C PRO A 207 29.85 -10.74 -15.40
N TRP A 208 29.69 -11.08 -14.11
CA TRP A 208 28.44 -10.88 -13.34
C TRP A 208 28.43 -9.53 -12.57
N GLY A 209 29.57 -8.83 -12.53
CA GLY A 209 29.78 -7.63 -11.73
C GLY A 209 29.95 -7.92 -10.21
N PRO A 210 30.04 -6.87 -9.38
CA PRO A 210 30.36 -6.99 -7.96
C PRO A 210 29.22 -7.63 -7.13
N ARG A 211 29.60 -8.20 -5.98
CA ARG A 211 28.68 -8.48 -4.87
C ARG A 211 28.40 -7.19 -4.11
N LEU A 212 27.15 -6.92 -3.78
CA LEU A 212 26.73 -5.65 -3.16
C LEU A 212 26.58 -5.73 -1.63
N GLY A 213 26.95 -6.86 -1.01
CA GLY A 213 26.85 -7.05 0.43
C GLY A 213 25.41 -7.20 0.95
N VAL A 214 25.25 -7.13 2.26
CA VAL A 214 23.94 -7.30 2.91
C VAL A 214 23.02 -6.12 2.60
N ARG A 215 21.76 -6.42 2.31
CA ARG A 215 20.72 -5.46 1.90
C ARG A 215 19.66 -5.36 2.98
N TRP A 216 20.00 -4.65 4.05
CA TRP A 216 19.15 -4.53 5.24
C TRP A 216 17.76 -3.95 4.96
N TRP A 217 17.65 -3.01 4.02
CA TRP A 217 16.35 -2.46 3.63
C TRP A 217 15.49 -3.47 2.90
N ARG A 218 16.10 -4.35 2.09
CA ARG A 218 15.37 -5.45 1.45
C ARG A 218 14.91 -6.49 2.48
N PHE A 219 15.75 -6.78 3.47
CA PHE A 219 15.38 -7.64 4.59
C PHE A 219 14.21 -7.03 5.38
N GLY A 220 14.29 -5.73 5.73
CA GLY A 220 13.21 -5.00 6.38
C GLY A 220 11.90 -5.01 5.56
N ALA A 221 11.99 -4.88 4.23
CA ALA A 221 10.83 -5.03 3.35
C ALA A 221 10.22 -6.43 3.45
N GLY A 222 11.05 -7.47 3.55
CA GLY A 222 10.57 -8.84 3.75
C GLY A 222 9.83 -9.04 5.06
N VAL A 223 10.34 -8.49 6.17
CA VAL A 223 9.64 -8.52 7.46
C VAL A 223 8.28 -7.84 7.36
N LEU A 224 8.22 -6.66 6.75
CA LEU A 224 6.97 -5.90 6.57
C LEU A 224 5.97 -6.61 5.64
N LEU A 225 6.45 -7.26 4.58
CA LEU A 225 5.60 -8.09 3.72
C LEU A 225 5.09 -9.34 4.45
N GLY A 226 5.89 -9.92 5.33
CA GLY A 226 5.46 -11.01 6.20
C GLY A 226 4.34 -10.58 7.15
N LEU A 227 4.45 -9.40 7.77
CA LEU A 227 3.38 -8.79 8.59
C LEU A 227 2.14 -8.47 7.76
N ALA A 228 2.31 -8.01 6.51
CA ALA A 228 1.20 -7.80 5.58
C ALA A 228 0.45 -9.12 5.29
N CYS A 229 1.17 -10.21 4.98
CA CYS A 229 0.58 -11.54 4.77
C CYS A 229 -0.06 -12.08 6.04
N ALA A 230 0.54 -11.83 7.20
CA ALA A 230 0.02 -12.23 8.51
C ALA A 230 -1.15 -11.35 9.00
N THR A 231 -1.48 -10.29 8.27
CA THR A 231 -2.69 -9.49 8.46
C THR A 231 -3.80 -9.95 7.51
N LYS A 232 -3.48 -10.10 6.22
CA LYS A 232 -4.42 -10.52 5.18
C LYS A 232 -3.67 -11.16 4.00
N TRP A 233 -4.17 -12.26 3.45
CA TRP A 233 -3.45 -13.00 2.40
C TRP A 233 -3.26 -12.23 1.09
N SER A 234 -4.03 -11.17 0.87
CA SER A 234 -3.75 -10.25 -0.24
C SER A 234 -2.37 -9.58 -0.17
N GLY A 235 -1.68 -9.64 0.98
CA GLY A 235 -0.26 -9.31 1.12
C GLY A 235 0.65 -10.10 0.17
N LEU A 236 0.29 -11.36 -0.20
CA LEU A 236 1.03 -12.18 -1.15
C LEU A 236 1.13 -11.55 -2.55
N TYR A 237 0.13 -10.77 -2.95
CA TYR A 237 0.17 -10.05 -4.23
C TYR A 237 1.34 -9.06 -4.24
N PHE A 238 1.56 -8.36 -3.13
CA PHE A 238 2.67 -7.42 -2.98
C PHE A 238 4.02 -8.12 -2.89
N VAL A 239 4.10 -9.31 -2.27
CA VAL A 239 5.32 -10.12 -2.31
C VAL A 239 5.73 -10.43 -3.75
N ALA A 240 4.79 -10.87 -4.59
CA ALA A 240 5.05 -11.20 -5.99
C ALA A 240 5.44 -9.96 -6.81
N PHE A 241 4.64 -8.90 -6.79
CA PHE A 241 4.88 -7.70 -7.57
C PHE A 241 6.14 -6.95 -7.15
N PHE A 242 6.40 -6.82 -5.84
CA PHE A 242 7.60 -6.16 -5.31
C PHE A 242 8.85 -7.02 -5.53
N GLY A 243 8.72 -8.33 -5.50
CA GLY A 243 9.79 -9.24 -5.88
C GLY A 243 10.25 -9.02 -7.34
N LEU A 244 9.30 -8.98 -8.27
CA LEU A 244 9.56 -8.68 -9.69
C LEU A 244 10.13 -7.28 -9.89
N MET A 245 9.56 -6.27 -9.22
CA MET A 245 10.07 -4.89 -9.25
C MET A 245 11.53 -4.82 -8.78
N THR A 246 11.85 -5.52 -7.73
CA THR A 246 13.20 -5.53 -7.12
C THR A 246 14.21 -6.19 -8.07
N LEU A 247 13.83 -7.30 -8.70
CA LEU A 247 14.66 -7.96 -9.71
C LEU A 247 14.90 -7.03 -10.92
N ALA A 248 13.86 -6.35 -11.39
CA ALA A 248 13.98 -5.36 -12.46
C ALA A 248 14.94 -4.21 -12.08
N PHE A 249 14.87 -3.70 -10.84
CA PHE A 249 15.78 -2.67 -10.34
C PHE A 249 17.24 -3.15 -10.35
N ASP A 250 17.49 -4.39 -9.95
CA ASP A 250 18.85 -4.96 -9.92
C ASP A 250 19.41 -5.14 -11.34
N ILE A 251 18.59 -5.65 -12.27
CA ILE A 251 18.98 -5.79 -13.69
C ILE A 251 19.30 -4.42 -14.30
N VAL A 252 18.41 -3.44 -14.12
CA VAL A 252 18.59 -2.06 -14.63
C VAL A 252 19.82 -1.41 -14.03
N ALA A 253 20.07 -1.57 -12.72
CA ALA A 253 21.28 -1.04 -12.08
C ALA A 253 22.53 -1.64 -12.71
N ARG A 254 22.63 -2.96 -12.86
CA ARG A 254 23.77 -3.64 -13.48
C ARG A 254 23.96 -3.21 -14.93
N HIS A 255 22.89 -3.06 -15.68
CA HIS A 255 22.95 -2.59 -17.07
C HIS A 255 23.46 -1.15 -17.16
N GLN A 256 22.96 -0.24 -16.34
CA GLN A 256 23.37 1.17 -16.31
C GLN A 256 24.85 1.34 -15.93
N TYR A 257 25.36 0.51 -15.01
CA TYR A 257 26.77 0.51 -14.61
C TYR A 257 27.65 -0.38 -15.50
N ARG A 258 27.15 -0.82 -16.67
CA ARG A 258 27.89 -1.54 -17.71
C ARG A 258 28.52 -2.85 -17.25
N VAL A 259 27.84 -3.58 -16.35
CA VAL A 259 28.24 -4.97 -16.05
C VAL A 259 28.17 -5.78 -17.35
N PRO A 260 29.20 -6.59 -17.70
CA PRO A 260 29.25 -7.28 -18.98
C PRO A 260 28.05 -8.20 -19.26
N ARG A 261 27.55 -8.90 -18.24
CA ARG A 261 26.35 -9.77 -18.33
C ARG A 261 25.34 -9.40 -17.26
N PRO A 262 24.58 -8.28 -17.43
CA PRO A 262 23.75 -7.69 -16.35
C PRO A 262 22.63 -8.61 -15.89
N TRP A 263 21.96 -9.32 -16.79
CA TRP A 263 20.89 -10.27 -16.47
C TRP A 263 21.42 -11.46 -15.65
N LEU A 264 22.48 -12.11 -16.14
CA LEU A 264 23.12 -13.21 -15.41
C LEU A 264 23.74 -12.73 -14.10
N GLY A 265 24.20 -11.49 -14.05
CA GLY A 265 24.68 -10.86 -12.84
C GLY A 265 23.59 -10.74 -11.78
N ALA A 266 22.40 -10.26 -12.15
CA ALA A 266 21.24 -10.20 -11.26
C ALA A 266 20.82 -11.61 -10.79
N LEU A 267 20.71 -12.57 -11.70
CA LEU A 267 20.33 -13.94 -11.34
C LEU A 267 21.35 -14.62 -10.40
N ARG A 268 22.66 -14.47 -10.67
CA ARG A 268 23.70 -15.16 -9.88
C ARG A 268 24.08 -14.46 -8.57
N ARG A 269 23.92 -13.13 -8.50
CA ARG A 269 24.38 -12.34 -7.36
C ARG A 269 23.23 -11.84 -6.47
N ASP A 270 22.06 -11.56 -7.06
CA ASP A 270 20.98 -10.87 -6.36
C ASP A 270 19.75 -11.76 -6.14
N LEU A 271 19.47 -12.75 -7.02
CA LEU A 271 18.24 -13.55 -6.93
C LEU A 271 18.18 -14.36 -5.62
N GLY A 272 19.24 -15.10 -5.27
CA GLY A 272 19.27 -15.90 -4.03
C GLY A 272 19.02 -15.04 -2.78
N PRO A 273 19.79 -13.95 -2.55
CA PRO A 273 19.50 -13.01 -1.47
C PRO A 273 18.11 -12.38 -1.52
N SER A 274 17.55 -12.17 -2.73
CA SER A 274 16.20 -11.63 -2.89
C SER A 274 15.12 -12.64 -2.49
N LEU A 275 15.26 -13.89 -2.92
CA LEU A 275 14.36 -14.97 -2.51
C LEU A 275 14.40 -15.19 -1.00
N TYR A 276 15.61 -15.17 -0.41
CA TYR A 276 15.71 -15.23 1.05
C TYR A 276 14.96 -14.08 1.72
N ALA A 277 15.24 -12.83 1.32
CA ALA A 277 14.66 -11.65 1.95
C ALA A 277 13.15 -11.49 1.69
N LEU A 278 12.66 -11.82 0.48
CA LEU A 278 11.30 -11.52 0.05
C LEU A 278 10.37 -12.75 -0.02
N VAL A 279 10.87 -13.96 0.26
CA VAL A 279 10.05 -15.18 0.34
C VAL A 279 10.27 -15.88 1.67
N VAL A 280 11.52 -16.24 2.02
CA VAL A 280 11.80 -17.01 3.25
C VAL A 280 11.52 -16.16 4.50
N VAL A 281 11.97 -14.90 4.53
CA VAL A 281 11.72 -14.00 5.66
C VAL A 281 10.24 -13.72 5.86
N PRO A 282 9.45 -13.31 4.83
CA PRO A 282 8.00 -13.16 4.98
C PRO A 282 7.31 -14.43 5.50
N PHE A 283 7.66 -15.59 4.99
CA PHE A 283 7.11 -16.86 5.45
C PHE A 283 7.45 -17.13 6.93
N GLY A 284 8.70 -16.88 7.34
CA GLY A 284 9.10 -16.99 8.75
C GLY A 284 8.33 -16.04 9.67
N VAL A 285 8.13 -14.77 9.24
CA VAL A 285 7.32 -13.79 9.99
C VAL A 285 5.85 -14.21 10.06
N TYR A 286 5.31 -14.72 8.96
CA TYR A 286 3.95 -15.28 8.93
C TYR A 286 3.78 -16.42 9.95
N LEU A 287 4.68 -17.40 9.95
CA LEU A 287 4.65 -18.49 10.94
C LEU A 287 4.85 -17.98 12.37
N ALA A 288 5.76 -17.05 12.59
CA ALA A 288 6.01 -16.46 13.91
C ALA A 288 4.78 -15.72 14.47
N SER A 289 3.92 -15.16 13.62
CA SER A 289 2.67 -14.51 14.05
C SER A 289 1.69 -15.48 14.71
N TYR A 290 1.78 -16.77 14.39
CA TYR A 290 0.99 -17.84 14.99
C TYR A 290 1.61 -18.41 16.30
N ALA A 291 2.65 -17.77 16.86
CA ALA A 291 3.27 -18.25 18.10
C ALA A 291 2.27 -18.52 19.24
N PRO A 292 1.26 -17.67 19.52
CA PRO A 292 0.23 -17.96 20.51
C PRO A 292 -0.59 -19.21 20.14
N TRP A 293 -0.95 -19.38 18.87
CA TRP A 293 -1.67 -20.55 18.39
C TRP A 293 -0.87 -21.85 18.58
N PHE A 294 0.45 -21.81 18.30
CA PHE A 294 1.33 -22.97 18.53
C PHE A 294 1.47 -23.30 20.02
N ALA A 295 1.44 -22.30 20.89
CA ALA A 295 1.56 -22.48 22.34
C ALA A 295 0.23 -22.87 23.01
N SER A 296 -0.91 -22.70 22.35
CA SER A 296 -2.24 -22.94 22.92
C SER A 296 -2.62 -24.42 22.94
N GLU A 297 -3.27 -24.83 24.02
CA GLU A 297 -3.93 -26.15 24.15
C GLU A 297 -5.34 -26.16 23.53
N THR A 298 -5.99 -25.01 23.39
CA THR A 298 -7.42 -24.87 23.06
C THR A 298 -7.68 -24.14 21.73
N ALA A 299 -6.64 -23.69 21.03
CA ALA A 299 -6.81 -22.99 19.77
C ALA A 299 -7.52 -23.85 18.72
N ILE A 300 -8.35 -23.21 17.90
CA ILE A 300 -9.10 -23.86 16.82
C ILE A 300 -8.14 -24.63 15.91
N SER A 301 -8.49 -25.88 15.61
CA SER A 301 -7.75 -26.81 14.75
C SER A 301 -6.29 -27.06 15.15
N ARG A 302 -5.89 -26.77 16.41
CA ARG A 302 -4.51 -26.93 16.88
C ARG A 302 -4.02 -28.38 16.86
N TYR A 303 -4.91 -29.34 17.07
CA TYR A 303 -4.63 -30.76 17.17
C TYR A 303 -5.41 -31.60 16.14
N GLU A 304 -5.64 -31.06 14.95
CA GLU A 304 -6.33 -31.78 13.86
C GLU A 304 -5.48 -32.93 13.30
N ALA A 305 -4.15 -32.82 13.29
CA ALA A 305 -3.27 -33.94 12.98
C ALA A 305 -3.43 -35.03 14.03
N GLY A 306 -3.68 -36.26 13.58
CA GLY A 306 -4.02 -37.38 14.43
C GLY A 306 -5.50 -37.51 14.81
N ARG A 307 -6.35 -36.52 14.49
CA ARG A 307 -7.81 -36.60 14.66
C ARG A 307 -8.54 -36.73 13.32
N SER A 308 -8.45 -35.70 12.48
CA SER A 308 -9.15 -35.61 11.18
C SER A 308 -8.22 -35.78 9.99
N ILE A 309 -6.91 -35.61 10.19
CA ILE A 309 -5.88 -35.79 9.16
C ILE A 309 -5.14 -37.08 9.50
N GLY A 310 -5.21 -38.08 8.62
CA GLY A 310 -4.55 -39.38 8.83
C GLY A 310 -3.03 -39.23 9.04
N GLU A 311 -2.44 -40.25 9.69
CA GLU A 311 -1.02 -40.31 10.04
C GLU A 311 -0.09 -40.49 8.82
N ASP A 312 -0.64 -40.79 7.63
CA ASP A 312 0.08 -41.21 6.42
C ASP A 312 0.77 -40.06 5.68
N SER A 313 1.56 -39.24 6.37
CA SER A 313 2.42 -38.27 5.72
C SER A 313 3.75 -38.92 5.31
N LEU A 314 4.03 -39.00 4.00
CA LEU A 314 5.32 -39.46 3.46
C LEU A 314 6.48 -38.52 3.82
N LEU A 315 6.18 -37.31 4.33
CA LEU A 315 7.17 -36.31 4.74
C LEU A 315 7.16 -36.19 6.29
N PRO A 316 8.32 -36.11 6.94
CA PRO A 316 8.43 -35.93 8.39
C PRO A 316 8.10 -34.46 8.78
N ILE A 317 6.85 -34.05 8.56
CA ILE A 317 6.36 -32.72 8.92
C ILE A 317 5.76 -32.79 10.33
N PRO A 318 6.18 -31.90 11.26
CA PRO A 318 5.60 -31.84 12.60
C PRO A 318 4.08 -31.67 12.59
N ASP A 319 3.37 -32.37 13.47
CA ASP A 319 1.89 -32.34 13.54
C ASP A 319 1.32 -30.95 13.72
N ALA A 320 2.02 -30.08 14.45
CA ALA A 320 1.62 -28.69 14.58
C ALA A 320 1.57 -27.94 13.24
N LEU A 321 2.53 -28.18 12.34
CA LEU A 321 2.53 -27.58 11.00
C LEU A 321 1.49 -28.22 10.08
N ARG A 322 1.22 -29.53 10.24
CA ARG A 322 0.15 -30.22 9.52
C ARG A 322 -1.21 -29.67 9.94
N SER A 323 -1.42 -29.47 11.24
CA SER A 323 -2.64 -28.87 11.78
C SER A 323 -2.82 -27.42 11.30
N LEU A 324 -1.75 -26.62 11.29
CA LEU A 324 -1.79 -25.26 10.74
C LEU A 324 -2.11 -25.24 9.23
N TRP A 325 -1.56 -26.19 8.49
CA TRP A 325 -1.89 -26.35 7.06
C TRP A 325 -3.36 -26.67 6.87
N HIS A 326 -3.90 -27.64 7.62
CA HIS A 326 -5.31 -28.01 7.56
C HIS A 326 -6.22 -26.82 7.88
N TYR A 327 -5.93 -26.10 8.98
CA TYR A 327 -6.63 -24.88 9.36
C TYR A 327 -6.59 -23.83 8.25
N THR A 328 -5.39 -23.53 7.71
CA THR A 328 -5.19 -22.57 6.64
C THR A 328 -5.92 -22.96 5.36
N TYR A 329 -5.95 -24.27 5.03
CA TYR A 329 -6.70 -24.77 3.89
C TYR A 329 -8.22 -24.66 4.09
N GLY A 330 -8.71 -24.84 5.30
CA GLY A 330 -10.12 -24.56 5.66
C GLY A 330 -10.48 -23.09 5.42
N VAL A 331 -9.63 -22.17 5.87
CA VAL A 331 -9.79 -20.73 5.61
C VAL A 331 -9.77 -20.41 4.10
N TYR A 332 -8.86 -21.04 3.35
CA TYR A 332 -8.82 -20.89 1.89
C TYR A 332 -10.13 -21.37 1.23
N ARG A 333 -10.62 -22.54 1.61
CA ARG A 333 -11.91 -23.07 1.10
C ARG A 333 -13.08 -22.14 1.43
N PHE A 334 -13.12 -21.58 2.63
CA PHE A 334 -14.13 -20.61 3.00
C PHE A 334 -14.09 -19.39 2.08
N HIS A 335 -12.91 -18.79 1.87
CA HIS A 335 -12.79 -17.63 1.02
C HIS A 335 -13.05 -17.92 -0.47
N SER A 336 -12.67 -19.09 -0.97
CA SER A 336 -12.92 -19.48 -2.36
C SER A 336 -14.37 -19.88 -2.64
N GLY A 337 -15.12 -20.28 -1.61
CA GLY A 337 -16.54 -20.58 -1.70
C GLY A 337 -17.47 -19.36 -1.61
N LEU A 338 -16.92 -18.15 -1.37
CA LEU A 338 -17.71 -16.91 -1.38
C LEU A 338 -17.85 -16.38 -2.81
N THR A 339 -18.61 -17.09 -3.65
CA THR A 339 -18.82 -16.77 -5.06
C THR A 339 -20.26 -16.33 -5.31
N ASN A 340 -20.47 -15.49 -6.35
CA ASN A 340 -21.82 -15.07 -6.74
C ASN A 340 -22.62 -16.23 -7.32
N SER A 341 -21.99 -17.17 -8.04
CA SER A 341 -22.65 -18.38 -8.56
C SER A 341 -23.15 -19.31 -7.45
N ASP A 342 -22.56 -19.29 -6.28
CA ASP A 342 -23.07 -20.01 -5.10
C ASP A 342 -24.16 -19.23 -4.34
N GLY A 343 -24.66 -18.13 -4.91
CA GLY A 343 -25.73 -17.31 -4.34
C GLY A 343 -25.27 -16.31 -3.28
N ASN A 344 -23.95 -16.11 -3.10
CA ASN A 344 -23.43 -15.13 -2.16
C ASN A 344 -23.47 -13.72 -2.77
N HIS A 345 -24.57 -13.01 -2.55
CA HIS A 345 -24.75 -11.63 -2.99
C HIS A 345 -24.82 -10.68 -1.80
N HIS A 346 -24.21 -9.51 -1.96
CA HIS A 346 -24.29 -8.45 -0.96
C HIS A 346 -24.63 -7.12 -1.63
N PRO A 347 -25.53 -6.29 -1.07
CA PRO A 347 -25.94 -5.01 -1.68
C PRO A 347 -24.77 -4.08 -2.00
N TRP A 348 -23.70 -4.12 -1.22
CA TRP A 348 -22.51 -3.26 -1.38
C TRP A 348 -21.33 -3.96 -2.04
N GLU A 349 -21.53 -5.09 -2.68
CA GLU A 349 -20.46 -5.72 -3.47
C GLU A 349 -20.07 -4.86 -4.68
N SER A 350 -18.81 -4.98 -5.09
CA SER A 350 -18.28 -4.28 -6.25
C SER A 350 -17.19 -5.09 -6.93
N LYS A 351 -17.07 -4.97 -8.24
CA LYS A 351 -16.04 -5.65 -9.02
C LYS A 351 -14.86 -4.71 -9.28
N PRO A 352 -13.66 -5.25 -9.58
CA PRO A 352 -12.43 -4.44 -9.66
C PRO A 352 -12.52 -3.27 -10.64
N TRP A 353 -13.20 -3.41 -11.77
CA TRP A 353 -13.34 -2.31 -12.75
C TRP A 353 -14.05 -1.07 -12.21
N ALA A 354 -14.84 -1.19 -11.13
CA ALA A 354 -15.49 -0.06 -10.49
C ALA A 354 -14.57 0.71 -9.51
N TRP A 355 -13.44 0.10 -9.08
CA TRP A 355 -12.61 0.65 -8.02
C TRP A 355 -11.76 1.85 -8.42
N PRO A 356 -11.13 1.91 -9.61
CA PRO A 356 -10.28 3.06 -9.95
C PRO A 356 -10.97 4.41 -9.82
N MET A 357 -12.27 4.47 -10.08
CA MET A 357 -13.07 5.70 -9.98
C MET A 357 -14.05 5.71 -8.80
N SER A 358 -13.90 4.79 -7.82
CA SER A 358 -14.81 4.71 -6.66
C SER A 358 -16.31 4.68 -7.06
N LEU A 359 -16.64 3.93 -8.13
CA LEU A 359 -18.00 3.92 -8.69
C LEU A 359 -19.02 3.19 -7.81
N ARG A 360 -18.58 2.26 -6.97
CA ARG A 360 -19.41 1.53 -6.01
C ARG A 360 -18.73 1.53 -4.65
N PRO A 361 -19.01 2.49 -3.76
CA PRO A 361 -18.50 2.57 -2.40
C PRO A 361 -19.12 1.48 -1.51
N VAL A 362 -18.73 1.44 -0.25
CA VAL A 362 -19.31 0.53 0.76
C VAL A 362 -19.90 1.36 1.90
N LEU A 363 -21.15 1.11 2.24
CA LEU A 363 -21.82 1.68 3.39
C LEU A 363 -21.49 0.81 4.62
N TYR A 364 -20.81 1.39 5.60
CA TYR A 364 -20.42 0.70 6.85
C TYR A 364 -21.50 0.78 7.92
N ALA A 365 -22.21 1.90 7.96
CA ALA A 365 -23.33 2.09 8.86
C ALA A 365 -24.28 3.15 8.28
N ILE A 366 -25.55 3.01 8.55
CA ILE A 366 -26.58 4.02 8.30
C ILE A 366 -27.63 3.94 9.39
N ASP A 367 -28.04 5.12 9.87
CA ASP A 367 -29.16 5.28 10.76
C ASP A 367 -30.02 6.44 10.23
N THR A 368 -31.32 6.17 10.06
CA THR A 368 -32.33 7.13 9.61
C THR A 368 -33.47 7.24 10.62
N GLU A 369 -33.47 6.38 11.65
CA GLU A 369 -34.47 6.38 12.69
C GLU A 369 -33.89 7.05 13.96
N ASN A 370 -34.65 7.87 14.62
CA ASN A 370 -34.25 8.54 15.87
C ASN A 370 -32.98 9.42 15.78
N VAL A 371 -32.56 9.83 14.57
CA VAL A 371 -31.42 10.72 14.37
C VAL A 371 -31.87 12.17 14.55
N SER A 372 -31.19 12.88 15.47
CA SER A 372 -31.43 14.30 15.74
C SER A 372 -30.14 15.12 15.59
N GLY A 373 -30.27 16.45 15.64
CA GLY A 373 -29.10 17.34 15.64
C GLY A 373 -28.63 17.80 14.26
N CYS A 374 -29.34 17.45 13.17
CA CYS A 374 -29.03 17.94 11.82
C CYS A 374 -29.75 19.27 11.45
N GLY A 375 -30.58 19.82 12.35
CA GLY A 375 -31.35 21.06 12.10
C GLY A 375 -32.53 20.91 11.13
N ALA A 376 -32.95 19.68 10.79
CA ALA A 376 -34.07 19.37 9.90
C ALA A 376 -34.97 18.30 10.54
N GLN A 377 -36.19 18.12 9.96
CA GLN A 377 -37.16 17.11 10.43
C GLN A 377 -36.67 15.67 10.15
N SER A 378 -35.96 15.46 9.03
CA SER A 378 -35.42 14.15 8.65
C SER A 378 -33.90 14.23 8.59
N CYS A 379 -33.24 13.43 9.42
CA CYS A 379 -31.79 13.35 9.53
C CYS A 379 -31.30 11.96 9.11
N VAL A 380 -30.09 11.93 8.58
CA VAL A 380 -29.33 10.72 8.25
C VAL A 380 -27.97 10.77 8.92
N LYS A 381 -27.57 9.66 9.49
CA LYS A 381 -26.23 9.44 10.04
C LYS A 381 -25.64 8.22 9.35
N ALA A 382 -24.58 8.41 8.59
CA ALA A 382 -24.01 7.31 7.79
C ALA A 382 -22.48 7.34 7.82
N VAL A 383 -21.86 6.15 7.76
CA VAL A 383 -20.42 5.98 7.48
C VAL A 383 -20.27 5.26 6.16
N MET A 384 -19.75 5.96 5.17
CA MET A 384 -19.53 5.43 3.84
C MET A 384 -18.04 5.44 3.50
N LEU A 385 -17.49 4.28 3.13
CA LEU A 385 -16.17 4.19 2.56
C LEU A 385 -16.26 4.57 1.07
N VAL A 386 -15.87 5.79 0.76
CA VAL A 386 -15.87 6.35 -0.60
C VAL A 386 -14.60 7.13 -0.85
N GLY A 387 -14.03 7.00 -2.05
CA GLY A 387 -12.86 7.78 -2.46
C GLY A 387 -13.23 9.24 -2.69
N THR A 388 -12.34 10.18 -2.31
CA THR A 388 -12.55 11.60 -2.59
C THR A 388 -12.62 11.83 -4.10
N PRO A 389 -13.78 12.22 -4.69
CA PRO A 389 -14.01 12.26 -6.13
C PRO A 389 -12.95 13.05 -6.90
N ALA A 390 -12.48 14.19 -6.38
CA ALA A 390 -11.45 15.00 -7.00
C ALA A 390 -10.12 14.25 -7.25
N MET A 391 -9.87 13.13 -6.56
CA MET A 391 -8.72 12.26 -6.79
C MET A 391 -9.09 10.98 -7.54
N TRP A 392 -10.19 10.33 -7.13
CA TRP A 392 -10.54 9.02 -7.69
C TRP A 392 -11.13 9.13 -9.10
N PHE A 393 -11.91 10.16 -9.41
CA PHE A 393 -12.45 10.34 -10.76
C PHE A 393 -11.39 10.68 -11.82
N VAL A 394 -10.22 11.13 -11.40
CA VAL A 394 -9.07 11.34 -12.29
C VAL A 394 -8.09 10.15 -12.33
N ALA A 395 -8.39 9.05 -11.63
CA ALA A 395 -7.46 7.92 -11.54
C ALA A 395 -7.14 7.32 -12.91
N VAL A 396 -8.12 7.16 -13.80
CA VAL A 396 -7.89 6.57 -15.14
C VAL A 396 -6.90 7.40 -15.97
N PRO A 397 -7.06 8.73 -16.16
CA PRO A 397 -6.05 9.53 -16.84
C PRO A 397 -4.70 9.57 -16.10
N VAL A 398 -4.68 9.54 -14.76
CA VAL A 398 -3.44 9.44 -13.96
C VAL A 398 -2.70 8.13 -14.25
N LEU A 399 -3.41 7.01 -14.29
CA LEU A 399 -2.83 5.70 -14.64
C LEU A 399 -2.31 5.66 -16.08
N GLY A 400 -3.06 6.23 -17.03
CA GLY A 400 -2.62 6.37 -18.42
C GLY A 400 -1.34 7.21 -18.53
N TRP A 401 -1.28 8.33 -17.82
CA TRP A 401 -0.07 9.16 -17.76
C TRP A 401 1.11 8.42 -17.12
N ALA A 402 0.89 7.73 -15.99
CA ALA A 402 1.92 6.96 -15.32
C ALA A 402 2.47 5.85 -16.22
N LEU A 403 1.61 5.15 -16.95
CA LEU A 403 2.00 4.12 -17.92
C LEU A 403 2.84 4.72 -19.06
N TRP A 404 2.40 5.83 -19.64
CA TRP A 404 3.16 6.54 -20.67
C TRP A 404 4.53 7.00 -20.15
N ARG A 405 4.59 7.59 -18.95
CA ARG A 405 5.86 8.01 -18.32
C ARG A 405 6.78 6.80 -18.09
N SER A 406 6.24 5.68 -17.66
CA SER A 406 7.01 4.47 -17.38
C SER A 406 7.62 3.86 -18.65
N ILE A 407 6.85 3.76 -19.73
CA ILE A 407 7.26 3.09 -20.98
C ILE A 407 8.05 4.05 -21.87
N VAL A 408 7.47 5.20 -22.23
CA VAL A 408 8.05 6.11 -23.23
C VAL A 408 9.18 6.94 -22.65
N ARG A 409 8.98 7.47 -21.44
CA ARG A 409 9.99 8.30 -20.75
C ARG A 409 10.94 7.50 -19.87
N ARG A 410 10.69 6.19 -19.69
CA ARG A 410 11.47 5.29 -18.83
C ARG A 410 11.65 5.84 -17.41
N ASP A 411 10.60 6.51 -16.90
CA ASP A 411 10.61 7.12 -15.57
C ASP A 411 10.27 6.06 -14.52
N TRP A 412 11.31 5.54 -13.89
CA TRP A 412 11.20 4.48 -12.89
C TRP A 412 10.32 4.85 -11.68
N ARG A 413 10.13 6.16 -11.38
CA ARG A 413 9.34 6.63 -10.24
C ARG A 413 7.86 6.30 -10.46
N PHE A 414 7.35 6.61 -11.65
CA PHE A 414 5.99 6.24 -12.06
C PHE A 414 5.84 4.74 -12.21
N ALA A 415 6.84 4.05 -12.77
CA ALA A 415 6.82 2.60 -12.89
C ALA A 415 6.71 1.90 -11.52
N ALA A 416 7.47 2.35 -10.51
CA ALA A 416 7.43 1.80 -9.17
C ALA A 416 6.05 2.02 -8.50
N ALA A 417 5.51 3.25 -8.56
CA ALA A 417 4.19 3.54 -8.02
C ALA A 417 3.08 2.75 -8.74
N LEU A 418 3.19 2.60 -10.07
CA LEU A 418 2.26 1.82 -10.89
C LEU A 418 2.31 0.34 -10.52
N VAL A 419 3.49 -0.24 -10.24
CA VAL A 419 3.62 -1.63 -9.75
C VAL A 419 2.89 -1.79 -8.41
N GLY A 420 3.05 -0.86 -7.47
CA GLY A 420 2.34 -0.91 -6.19
C GLY A 420 0.82 -0.82 -6.36
N TYR A 421 0.34 0.07 -7.22
CA TYR A 421 -1.08 0.17 -7.57
C TYR A 421 -1.60 -1.13 -8.20
N SER A 422 -0.85 -1.67 -9.18
CA SER A 422 -1.20 -2.89 -9.90
C SER A 422 -1.24 -4.12 -8.99
N ALA A 423 -0.38 -4.20 -7.98
CA ALA A 423 -0.40 -5.28 -6.99
C ALA A 423 -1.69 -5.30 -6.16
N GLY A 424 -2.26 -4.13 -5.86
CA GLY A 424 -3.55 -4.00 -5.17
C GLY A 424 -4.78 -4.15 -6.09
N PHE A 425 -4.59 -4.18 -7.41
CA PHE A 425 -5.67 -4.11 -8.40
C PHE A 425 -5.78 -5.34 -9.30
N LEU A 426 -4.70 -5.71 -10.01
CA LEU A 426 -4.77 -6.73 -11.07
C LEU A 426 -5.10 -8.14 -10.57
N PRO A 427 -4.63 -8.61 -9.40
CA PRO A 427 -4.93 -9.96 -8.95
C PRO A 427 -6.42 -10.24 -8.73
N TRP A 428 -7.22 -9.20 -8.49
CA TRP A 428 -8.67 -9.34 -8.29
C TRP A 428 -9.45 -9.70 -9.55
N PHE A 429 -8.82 -9.66 -10.73
CA PHE A 429 -9.41 -10.13 -11.99
C PHE A 429 -9.25 -11.63 -12.21
N ILE A 430 -8.47 -12.34 -11.38
CA ILE A 430 -8.25 -13.79 -11.52
C ILE A 430 -9.54 -14.57 -11.25
N ASP A 431 -10.31 -14.12 -10.26
CA ASP A 431 -11.58 -14.75 -9.88
C ASP A 431 -12.67 -13.67 -9.76
N ILE A 432 -13.32 -13.37 -10.90
CA ILE A 432 -14.35 -12.33 -11.00
C ILE A 432 -15.66 -12.79 -10.35
N ASP A 433 -15.92 -14.08 -10.25
CA ASP A 433 -17.13 -14.62 -9.64
C ASP A 433 -17.15 -14.42 -8.11
N ARG A 434 -15.99 -14.23 -7.52
CA ARG A 434 -15.86 -13.98 -6.08
C ARG A 434 -16.60 -12.70 -5.67
N GLN A 435 -17.28 -12.75 -4.51
CA GLN A 435 -17.83 -11.58 -3.84
C GLN A 435 -16.69 -10.65 -3.40
N MET A 436 -16.71 -9.41 -3.87
CA MET A 436 -15.65 -8.42 -3.63
C MET A 436 -16.24 -7.07 -3.21
N TYR A 437 -15.40 -6.24 -2.58
CA TYR A 437 -15.82 -4.96 -2.03
C TYR A 437 -14.79 -3.86 -2.29
N PHE A 438 -15.25 -2.62 -2.35
CA PHE A 438 -14.41 -1.46 -2.61
C PHE A 438 -13.33 -1.22 -1.53
N PHE A 439 -13.50 -1.70 -0.30
CA PHE A 439 -12.44 -1.56 0.71
C PHE A 439 -11.14 -2.30 0.36
N TYR A 440 -11.15 -3.25 -0.57
CA TYR A 440 -9.92 -3.84 -1.12
C TYR A 440 -9.06 -2.80 -1.87
N ALA A 441 -9.69 -1.73 -2.39
CA ALA A 441 -9.00 -0.62 -3.03
C ALA A 441 -8.19 0.26 -2.05
N ALA A 442 -8.30 0.06 -0.75
CA ALA A 442 -7.53 0.80 0.25
C ALA A 442 -6.02 0.73 -0.02
N THR A 443 -5.52 -0.41 -0.50
CA THR A 443 -4.11 -0.59 -0.87
C THR A 443 -3.69 0.19 -2.11
N MET A 444 -4.63 0.63 -2.96
CA MET A 444 -4.38 1.39 -4.19
C MET A 444 -4.21 2.89 -3.90
N ALA A 445 -4.90 3.42 -2.89
CA ALA A 445 -4.96 4.85 -2.57
C ALA A 445 -3.57 5.50 -2.37
N PRO A 446 -2.63 4.95 -1.59
CA PRO A 446 -1.29 5.53 -1.42
C PRO A 446 -0.52 5.68 -2.74
N PHE A 447 -0.61 4.70 -3.62
CA PHE A 447 0.08 4.70 -4.90
C PHE A 447 -0.56 5.65 -5.91
N LEU A 448 -1.90 5.77 -5.92
CA LEU A 448 -2.62 6.78 -6.68
C LEU A 448 -2.18 8.19 -6.27
N VAL A 449 -2.15 8.45 -4.98
CA VAL A 449 -1.71 9.75 -4.41
C VAL A 449 -0.25 10.04 -4.77
N MET A 450 0.65 9.05 -4.69
CA MET A 450 2.05 9.21 -5.12
C MET A 450 2.15 9.62 -6.60
N MET A 451 1.37 8.98 -7.48
CA MET A 451 1.35 9.31 -8.92
C MET A 451 0.80 10.72 -9.17
N ILE A 452 -0.29 11.11 -8.52
CA ILE A 452 -0.85 12.47 -8.61
C ILE A 452 0.17 13.50 -8.14
N ALA A 453 0.82 13.27 -7.00
CA ALA A 453 1.82 14.19 -6.47
C ALA A 453 3.06 14.30 -7.37
N LEU A 454 3.49 13.21 -8.01
CA LEU A 454 4.56 13.26 -9.02
C LEU A 454 4.16 14.06 -10.25
N ILE A 455 2.90 13.98 -10.70
CA ILE A 455 2.36 14.84 -11.78
C ILE A 455 2.37 16.31 -11.35
N CYS A 456 1.93 16.62 -10.13
CA CYS A 456 2.03 17.98 -9.58
C CYS A 456 3.49 18.48 -9.57
N GLY A 457 4.44 17.60 -9.20
CA GLY A 457 5.87 17.89 -9.25
C GLY A 457 6.37 18.22 -10.66
N ASP A 458 5.94 17.46 -11.67
CA ASP A 458 6.29 17.69 -13.07
C ASP A 458 5.71 19.03 -13.60
N ILE A 459 4.54 19.45 -13.09
CA ILE A 459 3.94 20.74 -13.42
C ILE A 459 4.74 21.88 -12.78
N LEU A 460 5.12 21.75 -11.50
CA LEU A 460 5.82 22.78 -10.72
C LEU A 460 7.27 23.00 -11.16
N TYR A 461 7.97 21.93 -11.51
CA TYR A 461 9.43 21.95 -11.72
C TYR A 461 9.84 21.65 -13.16
N LYS A 462 9.01 22.01 -14.14
CA LYS A 462 9.36 21.81 -15.55
C LYS A 462 10.59 22.67 -15.91
N PRO A 463 11.72 22.07 -16.37
CA PRO A 463 12.90 22.82 -16.76
C PRO A 463 12.65 23.74 -17.98
N GLY A 464 13.35 24.89 -18.04
CA GLY A 464 13.36 25.76 -19.20
C GLY A 464 12.07 26.56 -19.42
N VAL A 465 11.18 26.64 -18.42
CA VAL A 465 9.96 27.47 -18.52
C VAL A 465 10.18 28.86 -17.93
N ASN A 466 9.50 29.88 -18.51
CA ASN A 466 9.53 31.25 -18.01
C ASN A 466 8.78 31.41 -16.66
N ALA A 467 8.92 32.54 -16.01
CA ALA A 467 8.33 32.85 -14.71
C ALA A 467 6.79 32.77 -14.75
N GLU A 468 6.16 33.26 -15.81
CA GLU A 468 4.71 33.21 -15.99
C GLU A 468 4.17 31.79 -15.96
N ARG A 469 4.76 30.88 -16.75
CA ARG A 469 4.35 29.47 -16.77
C ARG A 469 4.59 28.78 -15.43
N ARG A 470 5.65 29.16 -14.69
CA ARG A 470 5.91 28.65 -13.35
C ARG A 470 4.81 29.09 -12.37
N THR A 471 4.39 30.37 -12.47
CA THR A 471 3.28 30.91 -11.67
C THR A 471 1.97 30.21 -12.00
N LEU A 472 1.66 30.01 -13.28
CA LEU A 472 0.47 29.23 -13.70
C LEU A 472 0.50 27.79 -13.18
N GLY A 473 1.66 27.13 -13.21
CA GLY A 473 1.82 25.80 -12.64
C GLY A 473 1.55 25.75 -11.13
N LEU A 474 2.06 26.75 -10.40
CA LEU A 474 1.80 26.88 -8.96
C LEU A 474 0.32 27.12 -8.67
N ILE A 475 -0.33 28.02 -9.41
CA ILE A 475 -1.77 28.27 -9.28
C ILE A 475 -2.56 26.99 -9.54
N ALA A 476 -2.28 26.30 -10.65
CA ALA A 476 -3.00 25.08 -11.03
C ALA A 476 -2.88 23.99 -9.95
N VAL A 477 -1.68 23.74 -9.43
CA VAL A 477 -1.46 22.74 -8.37
C VAL A 477 -2.13 23.17 -7.06
N SER A 478 -2.05 24.45 -6.69
CA SER A 478 -2.70 24.96 -5.48
C SER A 478 -4.23 24.86 -5.58
N CYS A 479 -4.82 25.22 -6.73
CA CYS A 479 -6.26 25.06 -6.98
C CYS A 479 -6.68 23.59 -6.92
N TYR A 480 -5.88 22.68 -7.48
CA TYR A 480 -6.19 21.25 -7.42
C TYR A 480 -6.14 20.73 -5.97
N VAL A 481 -5.12 21.05 -5.19
CA VAL A 481 -5.03 20.66 -3.78
C VAL A 481 -6.19 21.25 -2.98
N ALA A 482 -6.54 22.52 -3.20
CA ALA A 482 -7.69 23.16 -2.57
C ALA A 482 -9.00 22.46 -2.94
N LEU A 483 -9.19 22.09 -4.22
CA LEU A 483 -10.35 21.32 -4.68
C LEU A 483 -10.49 19.98 -3.94
N VAL A 484 -9.39 19.22 -3.78
CA VAL A 484 -9.39 17.94 -3.06
C VAL A 484 -9.77 18.15 -1.60
N ILE A 485 -9.18 19.15 -0.93
CA ILE A 485 -9.49 19.45 0.49
C ILE A 485 -10.95 19.87 0.65
N THR A 486 -11.47 20.74 -0.22
CA THR A 486 -12.88 21.18 -0.18
C THR A 486 -13.83 20.02 -0.45
N ASN A 487 -13.50 19.16 -1.41
CA ASN A 487 -14.29 17.98 -1.73
C ASN A 487 -14.31 16.97 -0.57
N PHE A 488 -13.17 16.75 0.09
CA PHE A 488 -13.11 15.94 1.32
C PHE A 488 -13.94 16.57 2.44
N ALA A 489 -13.80 17.87 2.68
CA ALA A 489 -14.58 18.59 3.69
C ALA A 489 -16.09 18.51 3.43
N TRP A 490 -16.51 18.58 2.16
CA TRP A 490 -17.90 18.39 1.76
C TRP A 490 -18.42 16.99 2.10
N LEU A 491 -17.63 15.94 1.88
CA LEU A 491 -18.01 14.55 2.18
C LEU A 491 -17.78 14.17 3.67
N TYR A 492 -17.09 15.01 4.45
CA TYR A 492 -16.69 14.69 5.81
C TYR A 492 -17.83 14.14 6.69
N PRO A 493 -19.07 14.66 6.66
CA PRO A 493 -20.16 14.11 7.44
C PRO A 493 -20.43 12.63 7.17
N ILE A 494 -20.47 12.22 5.90
CA ILE A 494 -20.74 10.82 5.53
C ILE A 494 -19.51 9.91 5.67
N LEU A 495 -18.32 10.47 5.92
CA LEU A 495 -17.13 9.71 6.26
C LEU A 495 -17.00 9.46 7.77
N THR A 496 -17.72 10.25 8.59
CA THR A 496 -17.58 10.26 10.06
C THR A 496 -18.85 9.94 10.82
N GLY A 497 -19.98 9.77 10.13
CA GLY A 497 -21.27 9.53 10.75
C GLY A 497 -21.82 10.76 11.50
N LEU A 498 -21.50 11.97 11.07
CA LEU A 498 -22.17 13.16 11.57
C LEU A 498 -23.61 13.24 11.04
N PRO A 499 -24.57 13.67 11.87
CA PRO A 499 -25.96 13.81 11.43
C PRO A 499 -26.08 14.94 10.40
N ILE A 500 -26.70 14.65 9.27
CA ILE A 500 -27.02 15.60 8.19
C ILE A 500 -28.49 15.50 7.79
N SER A 501 -29.02 16.56 7.17
CA SER A 501 -30.37 16.50 6.63
C SER A 501 -30.47 15.50 5.46
N GLN A 502 -31.65 14.94 5.25
CA GLN A 502 -31.93 14.07 4.10
C GLN A 502 -31.62 14.76 2.76
N SER A 503 -31.82 16.08 2.67
CA SER A 503 -31.47 16.85 1.49
C SER A 503 -29.96 16.92 1.26
N THR A 504 -29.18 17.15 2.32
CA THR A 504 -27.70 17.14 2.25
C THR A 504 -27.17 15.75 1.87
N TRP A 505 -27.73 14.69 2.47
CA TRP A 505 -27.41 13.31 2.09
C TRP A 505 -27.60 13.09 0.59
N ASN A 506 -28.77 13.47 0.06
CA ASN A 506 -29.07 13.31 -1.37
C ASN A 506 -28.10 14.10 -2.28
N MET A 507 -27.60 15.27 -1.84
CA MET A 507 -26.60 16.05 -2.56
C MET A 507 -25.19 15.44 -2.48
N GLN A 508 -24.87 14.70 -1.42
CA GLN A 508 -23.55 14.04 -1.26
C GLN A 508 -23.47 12.70 -1.99
N ILE A 509 -24.59 12.07 -2.32
CA ILE A 509 -24.66 10.85 -3.13
C ILE A 509 -24.64 11.24 -4.61
N TRP A 510 -23.43 11.33 -5.17
CA TRP A 510 -23.24 11.87 -6.53
C TRP A 510 -23.59 10.90 -7.64
N LEU A 511 -23.47 9.60 -7.41
CA LEU A 511 -23.74 8.58 -8.41
C LEU A 511 -24.92 7.70 -7.96
N PRO A 512 -25.80 7.25 -8.90
CA PRO A 512 -26.85 6.29 -8.56
C PRO A 512 -26.33 5.01 -7.91
N SER A 513 -25.11 4.59 -8.29
CA SER A 513 -24.43 3.41 -7.75
C SER A 513 -23.91 3.59 -6.31
N TRP A 514 -24.00 4.77 -5.75
CA TRP A 514 -23.67 5.05 -4.35
C TRP A 514 -24.85 4.84 -3.38
N ARG A 515 -26.00 4.44 -3.91
CA ARG A 515 -27.24 4.14 -3.17
C ARG A 515 -27.42 2.66 -2.93
#